data_6b0743eb67bc08340fe1cefd966f5a51
#
_entry.id   6b0743eb67bc08340fe1cefd966f5a51
#
_cell.length_a   1.000
_cell.length_b   1.000
_cell.length_c   1.000
_cell.angle_alpha   90.00
_cell.angle_beta   90.00
_cell.angle_gamma   90.00
#
_symmetry.space_group_name_H-M   'P 1'
#
loop_
_entity.id
_entity.type
_entity.pdbx_description
1 polymer ?
#
loop_
_entity_poly.entity_id
_entity_poly.type
_entity_poly.pdbx_seq_one_letter_code
_entity_poly.pdbx_strand_id
1 'polypeptide(L)'
;MLIDMHVHTTVSPCSRLTLEDILTHSRRRGLDGVCITDHESMAAAHSLREGRQPDGLYVFFGLEYATPEGDFLIIGPFDELAPHLSARRLLDRVAAAGGVAIAAHPFRGGRPVREELIREGRCRIVESLNGRNKAAENRAVEGWRRRYDFTECAGSDAHCLAELGQVRTRFDQRIETRAQLVQALQTGMCSPEPANFIPAPAAIGHWFTRVELSHRGVTRSAAGCIPVR
;
A
#
# COMPACT_ATOMS: atom_id res chain seq x y z
N MET A 1 -4.96 1.92 -15.82
CA MET A 1 -3.63 2.03 -15.17
C MET A 1 -3.65 1.21 -13.89
N LEU A 2 -2.60 0.45 -13.58
CA LEU A 2 -2.53 -0.43 -12.41
C LEU A 2 -1.55 0.15 -11.38
N ILE A 3 -2.06 0.49 -10.18
CA ILE A 3 -1.28 1.10 -9.11
C ILE A 3 -1.42 0.26 -7.84
N ASP A 4 -0.29 -0.10 -7.22
CA ASP A 4 -0.29 -0.63 -5.86
C ASP A 4 -0.42 0.54 -4.89
N MET A 5 -1.56 0.62 -4.18
CA MET A 5 -1.92 1.79 -3.38
C MET A 5 -1.38 1.76 -1.94
N HIS A 6 -0.76 0.65 -1.51
CA HIS A 6 -0.33 0.46 -0.14
C HIS A 6 1.03 -0.26 -0.10
N VAL A 7 2.11 0.51 0.00
CA VAL A 7 3.48 -0.01 -0.04
C VAL A 7 4.33 0.68 1.02
N HIS A 8 5.06 -0.11 1.81
CA HIS A 8 5.97 0.39 2.84
C HIS A 8 7.43 0.22 2.42
N THR A 9 8.22 1.27 2.65
CA THR A 9 9.67 1.23 2.46
C THR A 9 10.39 0.96 3.77
N THR A 10 11.73 0.95 3.72
CA THR A 10 12.57 0.88 4.93
C THR A 10 12.47 2.10 5.86
N VAL A 11 11.70 3.14 5.49
CA VAL A 11 11.30 4.23 6.37
C VAL A 11 10.38 3.71 7.48
N SER A 12 9.54 2.74 7.15
CA SER A 12 8.72 1.99 8.13
C SER A 12 9.57 0.89 8.78
N PRO A 13 9.78 0.91 10.13
CA PRO A 13 10.68 -0.03 10.80
C PRO A 13 10.32 -1.52 10.63
N CYS A 14 9.07 -1.82 10.29
CA CYS A 14 8.58 -3.18 10.03
C CYS A 14 8.83 -3.64 8.59
N SER A 15 9.24 -2.76 7.67
CA SER A 15 9.49 -3.09 6.26
C SER A 15 10.98 -3.28 5.96
N ARG A 16 11.25 -4.19 5.02
CA ARG A 16 12.59 -4.43 4.45
C ARG A 16 12.64 -4.08 2.96
N LEU A 17 11.55 -3.58 2.40
CA LEU A 17 11.44 -3.23 1.00
C LEU A 17 12.11 -1.88 0.76
N THR A 18 13.17 -1.86 -0.04
CA THR A 18 13.90 -0.62 -0.35
C THR A 18 13.23 0.13 -1.51
N LEU A 19 13.51 1.44 -1.63
CA LEU A 19 13.10 2.21 -2.81
C LEU A 19 13.69 1.61 -4.09
N GLU A 20 14.93 1.11 -4.05
CA GLU A 20 15.58 0.44 -5.17
C GLU A 20 14.82 -0.82 -5.61
N ASP A 21 14.38 -1.66 -4.65
CA ASP A 21 13.56 -2.83 -4.94
C ASP A 21 12.25 -2.45 -5.63
N ILE A 22 11.56 -1.41 -5.13
CA ILE A 22 10.33 -0.90 -5.71
C ILE A 22 10.56 -0.46 -7.16
N LEU A 23 11.55 0.40 -7.41
CA LEU A 23 11.87 0.93 -8.73
C LEU A 23 12.28 -0.17 -9.72
N THR A 24 13.08 -1.15 -9.26
CA THR A 24 13.60 -2.22 -10.11
C THR A 24 12.53 -3.24 -10.50
N HIS A 25 11.57 -3.50 -9.60
CA HIS A 25 10.69 -4.66 -9.74
C HIS A 25 9.23 -4.32 -10.08
N SER A 26 8.74 -3.11 -9.82
CA SER A 26 7.32 -2.77 -10.01
C SER A 26 6.84 -2.96 -11.44
N ARG A 27 7.56 -2.43 -12.42
CA ARG A 27 7.21 -2.59 -13.85
C ARG A 27 7.18 -4.06 -14.29
N ARG A 28 8.14 -4.86 -13.83
CA ARG A 28 8.22 -6.30 -14.12
C ARG A 28 7.07 -7.09 -13.52
N ARG A 29 6.42 -6.54 -12.48
CA ARG A 29 5.23 -7.09 -11.82
C ARG A 29 3.93 -6.57 -12.43
N GLY A 30 4.01 -5.84 -13.55
CA GLY A 30 2.85 -5.31 -14.27
C GLY A 30 2.20 -4.10 -13.61
N LEU A 31 2.92 -3.41 -12.70
CA LEU A 31 2.46 -2.15 -12.14
C LEU A 31 2.80 -0.99 -13.05
N ASP A 32 1.88 -0.07 -13.22
CA ASP A 32 2.10 1.22 -13.86
C ASP A 32 2.51 2.29 -12.84
N GLY A 33 2.17 2.09 -11.59
CA GLY A 33 2.53 2.98 -10.49
C GLY A 33 2.51 2.29 -9.13
N VAL A 34 3.07 3.00 -8.15
CA VAL A 34 3.03 2.65 -6.73
C VAL A 34 2.72 3.89 -5.91
N CYS A 35 1.94 3.75 -4.85
CA CYS A 35 1.78 4.76 -3.82
C CYS A 35 2.52 4.29 -2.57
N ILE A 36 3.58 5.01 -2.21
CA ILE A 36 4.37 4.72 -1.01
C ILE A 36 3.65 5.37 0.17
N THR A 37 3.31 4.55 1.18
CA THR A 37 2.46 4.92 2.32
C THR A 37 3.10 4.47 3.62
N ASP A 38 4.35 4.87 3.87
CA ASP A 38 5.04 4.54 5.11
C ASP A 38 4.27 4.99 6.35
N HIS A 39 4.45 4.24 7.45
CA HIS A 39 3.78 4.55 8.73
C HIS A 39 4.16 5.93 9.23
N GLU A 40 3.16 6.79 9.46
CA GLU A 40 3.27 8.13 10.05
C GLU A 40 4.28 9.06 9.35
N SER A 41 4.77 8.73 8.15
CA SER A 41 5.90 9.42 7.54
C SER A 41 5.81 9.50 6.03
N MET A 42 6.21 10.64 5.48
CA MET A 42 6.46 10.83 4.06
C MET A 42 7.96 11.00 3.75
N ALA A 43 8.85 10.57 4.65
CA ALA A 43 10.30 10.79 4.50
C ALA A 43 10.89 10.15 3.22
N ALA A 44 10.28 9.10 2.68
CA ALA A 44 10.68 8.52 1.40
C ALA A 44 10.64 9.53 0.24
N ALA A 45 9.76 10.54 0.32
CA ALA A 45 9.66 11.62 -0.67
C ALA A 45 10.90 12.55 -0.72
N HIS A 46 11.72 12.55 0.33
CA HIS A 46 12.97 13.30 0.31
C HIS A 46 14.06 12.62 -0.53
N SER A 47 13.93 11.31 -0.76
CA SER A 47 14.94 10.51 -1.48
C SER A 47 14.56 10.22 -2.93
N LEU A 48 13.31 10.45 -3.32
CA LEU A 48 12.81 10.14 -4.65
C LEU A 48 11.79 11.18 -5.10
N ARG A 49 11.97 11.70 -6.31
CA ARG A 49 11.00 12.63 -6.90
C ARG A 49 9.70 11.91 -7.25
N GLU A 50 8.56 12.48 -6.81
CA GLU A 50 7.24 12.03 -7.19
C GLU A 50 6.97 12.17 -8.70
N GLY A 51 6.13 11.29 -9.23
CA GLY A 51 5.72 11.29 -10.62
C GLY A 51 6.42 10.22 -11.46
N ARG A 52 6.54 10.48 -12.76
CA ARG A 52 7.05 9.50 -13.72
C ARG A 52 8.56 9.30 -13.59
N GLN A 53 8.96 8.05 -13.38
CA GLN A 53 10.35 7.61 -13.33
C GLN A 53 10.91 7.30 -14.73
N PRO A 54 12.24 7.18 -14.90
CA PRO A 54 12.87 6.95 -16.21
C PRO A 54 12.38 5.69 -16.95
N ASP A 55 12.02 4.63 -16.21
CA ASP A 55 11.49 3.37 -16.75
C ASP A 55 9.97 3.41 -17.05
N GLY A 56 9.33 4.55 -16.76
CA GLY A 56 7.91 4.78 -16.97
C GLY A 56 7.01 4.43 -15.79
N LEU A 57 7.56 3.95 -14.66
CA LEU A 57 6.80 3.77 -13.42
C LEU A 57 6.36 5.15 -12.89
N TYR A 58 5.14 5.22 -12.37
CA TYR A 58 4.71 6.39 -11.59
C TYR A 58 4.84 6.10 -10.11
N VAL A 59 5.46 7.03 -9.38
CA VAL A 59 5.57 6.95 -7.92
C VAL A 59 4.78 8.10 -7.31
N PHE A 60 3.90 7.77 -6.38
CA PHE A 60 3.12 8.70 -5.58
C PHE A 60 3.48 8.51 -4.11
N PHE A 61 3.29 9.58 -3.33
CA PHE A 61 3.52 9.53 -1.89
C PHE A 61 2.25 9.86 -1.12
N GLY A 62 2.03 9.09 -0.10
CA GLY A 62 1.07 9.28 0.97
C GLY A 62 1.70 8.79 2.27
N LEU A 63 0.88 8.54 3.26
CA LEU A 63 1.29 7.89 4.50
C LEU A 63 0.17 7.01 5.05
N GLU A 64 0.51 5.98 5.79
CA GLU A 64 -0.44 5.24 6.60
C GLU A 64 -0.47 5.84 8.00
N TYR A 65 -1.62 6.42 8.36
CA TYR A 65 -1.83 7.08 9.64
C TYR A 65 -2.63 6.20 10.59
N ALA A 66 -2.05 5.92 11.77
CA ALA A 66 -2.69 5.11 12.79
C ALA A 66 -3.55 5.98 13.74
N THR A 67 -4.80 5.58 13.95
CA THR A 67 -5.69 6.19 14.93
C THR A 67 -6.25 5.14 15.89
N PRO A 68 -6.82 5.54 17.04
CA PRO A 68 -7.54 4.60 17.91
C PRO A 68 -8.74 3.93 17.23
N GLU A 69 -9.27 4.51 16.15
CA GLU A 69 -10.44 4.04 15.43
C GLU A 69 -10.11 3.26 14.15
N GLY A 70 -8.83 2.97 13.89
CA GLY A 70 -8.33 2.25 12.72
C GLY A 70 -7.24 3.00 11.97
N ASP A 71 -6.71 2.39 10.92
CA ASP A 71 -5.63 2.93 10.11
C ASP A 71 -6.18 3.51 8.79
N PHE A 72 -5.53 4.58 8.31
CA PHE A 72 -5.96 5.28 7.09
C PHE A 72 -4.77 5.59 6.20
N LEU A 73 -4.87 5.26 4.91
CA LEU A 73 -3.94 5.79 3.92
C LEU A 73 -4.38 7.22 3.58
N ILE A 74 -3.46 8.15 3.75
CA ILE A 74 -3.69 9.57 3.50
C ILE A 74 -2.93 9.99 2.26
N ILE A 75 -3.64 10.55 1.29
CA ILE A 75 -3.07 11.06 0.04
C ILE A 75 -3.60 12.47 -0.18
N GLY A 76 -2.71 13.43 -0.42
CA GLY A 76 -3.13 14.81 -0.61
C GLY A 76 -1.95 15.78 -0.50
N PRO A 77 -2.22 17.09 -0.40
CA PRO A 77 -1.22 18.13 -0.31
C PRO A 77 -0.65 18.22 1.12
N PHE A 78 -0.08 17.11 1.60
CA PHE A 78 0.52 17.02 2.93
C PHE A 78 1.98 16.65 2.80
N ASP A 79 2.83 17.28 3.59
CA ASP A 79 4.21 16.84 3.85
C ASP A 79 4.27 16.20 5.25
N GLU A 80 3.47 16.69 6.18
CA GLU A 80 3.35 16.18 7.55
C GLU A 80 1.91 16.32 8.06
N LEU A 81 1.54 15.45 8.99
CA LEU A 81 0.31 15.53 9.77
C LEU A 81 0.64 15.56 11.26
N ALA A 82 -0.14 16.30 12.05
CA ALA A 82 0.01 16.30 13.51
C ALA A 82 -0.18 14.88 14.05
N PRO A 83 0.68 14.41 14.96
CA PRO A 83 0.56 13.07 15.54
C PRO A 83 -0.65 12.96 16.47
N HIS A 84 -1.09 11.72 16.72
CA HIS A 84 -2.12 11.37 17.70
C HIS A 84 -3.50 12.02 17.48
N LEU A 85 -3.87 12.28 16.22
CA LEU A 85 -5.22 12.69 15.91
C LEU A 85 -6.20 11.51 16.09
N SER A 86 -7.42 11.80 16.56
CA SER A 86 -8.53 10.87 16.40
C SER A 86 -8.92 10.78 14.92
N ALA A 87 -9.52 9.65 14.50
CA ALA A 87 -9.94 9.48 13.11
C ALA A 87 -10.83 10.65 12.63
N ARG A 88 -11.79 11.13 13.45
CA ARG A 88 -12.66 12.25 13.08
C ARG A 88 -11.86 13.51 12.75
N ARG A 89 -10.91 13.90 13.60
CA ARG A 89 -10.06 15.08 13.36
C ARG A 89 -9.14 14.90 12.16
N LEU A 90 -8.58 13.71 11.98
CA LEU A 90 -7.78 13.38 10.80
C LEU A 90 -8.59 13.54 9.52
N LEU A 91 -9.76 12.90 9.45
CA LEU A 91 -10.63 12.90 8.27
C LEU A 91 -11.13 14.32 7.92
N ASP A 92 -11.54 15.12 8.93
CA ASP A 92 -11.95 16.51 8.74
C ASP A 92 -10.78 17.35 8.19
N ARG A 93 -9.56 17.18 8.72
CA ARG A 93 -8.37 17.91 8.25
C ARG A 93 -7.99 17.52 6.82
N VAL A 94 -8.03 16.22 6.50
CA VAL A 94 -7.72 15.71 5.16
C VAL A 94 -8.71 16.25 4.14
N ALA A 95 -10.01 16.19 4.44
CA ALA A 95 -11.05 16.71 3.57
C ALA A 95 -10.92 18.22 3.36
N ALA A 96 -10.69 19.00 4.42
CA ALA A 96 -10.53 20.46 4.35
C ALA A 96 -9.33 20.89 3.48
N ALA A 97 -8.28 20.07 3.41
CA ALA A 97 -7.12 20.32 2.56
C ALA A 97 -7.28 19.80 1.12
N GLY A 98 -8.40 19.17 0.78
CA GLY A 98 -8.64 18.59 -0.54
C GLY A 98 -7.91 17.27 -0.79
N GLY A 99 -7.48 16.59 0.26
CA GLY A 99 -6.93 15.24 0.19
C GLY A 99 -7.99 14.15 0.29
N VAL A 100 -7.56 12.90 0.33
CA VAL A 100 -8.38 11.71 0.58
C VAL A 100 -7.80 10.86 1.68
N ALA A 101 -8.70 10.20 2.42
CA ALA A 101 -8.37 9.16 3.37
C ALA A 101 -9.05 7.86 2.92
N ILE A 102 -8.27 6.77 2.91
CA ILE A 102 -8.73 5.42 2.58
C ILE A 102 -8.72 4.62 3.88
N ALA A 103 -9.85 4.01 4.26
CA ALA A 103 -9.91 3.07 5.37
C ALA A 103 -9.04 1.85 5.04
N ALA A 104 -7.83 1.77 5.60
CA ALA A 104 -6.88 0.72 5.33
C ALA A 104 -7.31 -0.59 6.01
N HIS A 105 -7.21 -1.73 5.30
CA HIS A 105 -7.49 -3.09 5.81
C HIS A 105 -8.58 -3.14 6.91
N PRO A 106 -9.82 -2.66 6.64
CA PRO A 106 -10.77 -2.23 7.66
C PRO A 106 -11.28 -3.33 8.60
N PHE A 107 -11.04 -4.59 8.28
CA PHE A 107 -11.42 -5.75 9.10
C PHE A 107 -10.21 -6.53 9.63
N ARG A 108 -9.00 -5.95 9.58
CA ARG A 108 -7.80 -6.61 10.12
C ARG A 108 -7.95 -6.85 11.63
N GLY A 109 -7.69 -8.08 12.06
CA GLY A 109 -7.73 -8.44 13.46
C GLY A 109 -6.79 -7.56 14.31
N GLY A 110 -7.30 -7.04 15.43
CA GLY A 110 -6.58 -6.16 16.35
C GLY A 110 -6.59 -4.67 15.99
N ARG A 111 -6.86 -4.29 14.73
CA ARG A 111 -6.91 -2.89 14.28
C ARG A 111 -8.03 -2.61 13.25
N PRO A 112 -9.28 -2.98 13.55
CA PRO A 112 -10.37 -2.74 12.62
C PRO A 112 -10.71 -1.26 12.56
N VAL A 113 -11.12 -0.78 11.38
CA VAL A 113 -11.68 0.56 11.23
C VAL A 113 -13.10 0.59 11.81
N ARG A 114 -13.41 1.63 12.57
CA ARG A 114 -14.76 1.80 13.15
C ARG A 114 -15.79 2.05 12.05
N GLU A 115 -16.80 1.20 12.00
CA GLU A 115 -17.88 1.22 11.00
C GLU A 115 -18.66 2.55 10.99
N GLU A 116 -18.75 3.23 12.14
CA GLU A 116 -19.43 4.52 12.24
C GLU A 116 -18.86 5.57 11.28
N LEU A 117 -17.54 5.53 11.01
CA LEU A 117 -16.88 6.48 10.13
C LEU A 117 -17.32 6.32 8.66
N ILE A 118 -17.62 5.07 8.25
CA ILE A 118 -18.16 4.75 6.93
C ILE A 118 -19.64 5.10 6.88
N ARG A 119 -20.43 4.67 7.86
CA ARG A 119 -21.86 4.94 7.97
C ARG A 119 -22.20 6.42 7.97
N GLU A 120 -21.40 7.24 8.63
CA GLU A 120 -21.55 8.71 8.68
C GLU A 120 -21.02 9.41 7.42
N GLY A 121 -20.43 8.66 6.47
CA GLY A 121 -19.85 9.21 5.25
C GLY A 121 -18.59 10.06 5.47
N ARG A 122 -17.93 9.92 6.63
CA ARG A 122 -16.68 10.61 6.93
C ARG A 122 -15.49 10.05 6.18
N CYS A 123 -15.47 8.72 5.98
CA CYS A 123 -14.55 8.04 5.09
C CYS A 123 -15.35 7.33 4.00
N ARG A 124 -15.13 7.71 2.75
CA ARG A 124 -15.88 7.21 1.59
C ARG A 124 -15.04 6.36 0.65
N ILE A 125 -13.83 6.03 1.03
CA ILE A 125 -12.91 5.18 0.26
C ILE A 125 -12.43 4.07 1.17
N VAL A 126 -12.50 2.82 0.70
CA VAL A 126 -12.19 1.63 1.49
C VAL A 126 -11.20 0.75 0.74
N GLU A 127 -10.15 0.32 1.39
CA GLU A 127 -9.27 -0.73 0.91
C GLU A 127 -9.98 -2.08 1.07
N SER A 128 -10.76 -2.45 0.06
CA SER A 128 -11.60 -3.66 0.10
C SER A 128 -10.82 -4.94 -0.16
N LEU A 129 -9.61 -4.81 -0.69
CA LEU A 129 -8.68 -5.92 -0.93
C LEU A 129 -7.27 -5.49 -0.50
N ASN A 130 -6.76 -6.12 0.55
CA ASN A 130 -5.40 -5.92 1.05
C ASN A 130 -4.61 -7.22 0.94
N GLY A 131 -3.38 -7.14 0.43
CA GLY A 131 -2.55 -8.31 0.13
C GLY A 131 -2.09 -9.09 1.36
N ARG A 132 -1.99 -8.44 2.53
CA ARG A 132 -1.58 -9.09 3.79
C ARG A 132 -2.75 -9.54 4.66
N ASN A 133 -3.97 -9.17 4.30
CA ASN A 133 -5.15 -9.62 5.01
C ASN A 133 -5.39 -11.12 4.81
N LYS A 134 -5.96 -11.75 5.82
CA LYS A 134 -6.57 -13.07 5.66
C LYS A 134 -7.77 -12.96 4.69
N ALA A 135 -8.02 -14.04 3.95
CA ALA A 135 -9.15 -14.05 3.02
C ALA A 135 -10.51 -13.74 3.69
N ALA A 136 -10.69 -14.10 4.95
CA ALA A 136 -11.91 -13.78 5.72
C ALA A 136 -12.03 -12.26 6.00
N GLU A 137 -10.92 -11.57 6.26
CA GLU A 137 -10.90 -10.13 6.51
C GLU A 137 -11.25 -9.34 5.24
N ASN A 138 -10.70 -9.71 4.09
CA ASN A 138 -11.07 -9.13 2.80
C ASN A 138 -12.55 -9.41 2.46
N ARG A 139 -13.06 -10.63 2.71
CA ARG A 139 -14.47 -10.95 2.47
C ARG A 139 -15.44 -10.20 3.38
N ALA A 140 -15.01 -9.78 4.57
CA ALA A 140 -15.87 -9.08 5.52
C ALA A 140 -16.34 -7.71 4.99
N VAL A 141 -15.60 -7.09 4.06
CA VAL A 141 -16.00 -5.83 3.39
C VAL A 141 -17.33 -5.97 2.66
N GLU A 142 -17.70 -7.17 2.23
CA GLU A 142 -19.00 -7.46 1.59
C GLU A 142 -20.19 -7.03 2.46
N GLY A 143 -20.06 -7.14 3.80
CA GLY A 143 -21.07 -6.67 4.73
C GLY A 143 -21.27 -5.14 4.68
N TRP A 144 -20.21 -4.37 4.45
CA TRP A 144 -20.30 -2.92 4.26
C TRP A 144 -20.81 -2.57 2.86
N ARG A 145 -20.34 -3.25 1.82
CA ARG A 145 -20.78 -3.05 0.43
C ARG A 145 -22.31 -3.12 0.26
N ARG A 146 -22.97 -3.96 1.02
CA ARG A 146 -24.43 -4.10 0.99
C ARG A 146 -25.19 -2.97 1.70
N ARG A 147 -24.51 -2.21 2.56
CA ARG A 147 -25.13 -1.21 3.44
C ARG A 147 -24.73 0.23 3.15
N TYR A 148 -23.58 0.41 2.55
CA TYR A 148 -22.98 1.72 2.39
C TYR A 148 -22.47 1.91 0.96
N ASP A 149 -22.50 3.16 0.52
CA ASP A 149 -21.89 3.58 -0.74
C ASP A 149 -20.48 4.13 -0.45
N PHE A 150 -19.47 3.53 -1.08
CA PHE A 150 -18.06 3.94 -0.98
C PHE A 150 -17.27 3.51 -2.22
N THR A 151 -16.21 4.22 -2.51
CA THR A 151 -15.20 3.84 -3.51
C THR A 151 -14.33 2.71 -2.96
N GLU A 152 -14.03 1.72 -3.79
CA GLU A 152 -13.17 0.60 -3.44
C GLU A 152 -11.80 0.72 -4.10
N CYS A 153 -10.75 0.42 -3.35
CA CYS A 153 -9.41 0.28 -3.85
C CYS A 153 -8.71 -0.94 -3.25
N ALA A 154 -7.48 -1.19 -3.65
CA ALA A 154 -6.66 -2.29 -3.18
C ALA A 154 -5.19 -1.88 -3.07
N GLY A 155 -4.47 -2.49 -2.14
CA GLY A 155 -3.04 -2.36 -2.00
C GLY A 155 -2.41 -3.63 -1.45
N SER A 156 -1.16 -3.87 -1.79
CA SER A 156 -0.46 -5.08 -1.35
C SER A 156 -0.10 -5.03 0.13
N ASP A 157 0.05 -3.84 0.71
CA ASP A 157 0.60 -3.62 2.05
C ASP A 157 2.01 -4.23 2.15
N ALA A 158 2.79 -4.08 1.07
CA ALA A 158 4.06 -4.75 0.90
C ALA A 158 5.10 -4.22 1.89
N HIS A 159 5.72 -5.15 2.64
CA HIS A 159 6.84 -4.92 3.54
C HIS A 159 8.10 -5.68 3.09
N CYS A 160 7.99 -6.46 2.04
CA CYS A 160 9.08 -7.15 1.38
C CYS A 160 8.79 -7.32 -0.12
N LEU A 161 9.83 -7.61 -0.89
CA LEU A 161 9.71 -7.74 -2.34
C LEU A 161 8.68 -8.80 -2.76
N ALA A 162 8.54 -9.89 -2.02
CA ALA A 162 7.58 -10.94 -2.36
C ALA A 162 6.11 -10.47 -2.36
N GLU A 163 5.79 -9.47 -1.56
CA GLU A 163 4.43 -8.94 -1.39
C GLU A 163 4.07 -7.87 -2.43
N LEU A 164 5.06 -7.15 -2.97
CA LEU A 164 4.86 -6.02 -3.88
C LEU A 164 3.99 -6.40 -5.09
N GLY A 165 2.89 -5.68 -5.29
CA GLY A 165 2.00 -5.84 -6.44
C GLY A 165 1.12 -7.09 -6.41
N GLN A 166 1.01 -7.81 -5.30
CA GLN A 166 0.11 -8.97 -5.18
C GLN A 166 -1.36 -8.60 -5.35
N VAL A 167 -1.73 -7.40 -4.96
CA VAL A 167 -3.00 -6.76 -5.25
C VAL A 167 -2.75 -5.32 -5.65
N ARG A 168 -3.67 -4.75 -6.41
CA ARG A 168 -3.51 -3.42 -6.98
C ARG A 168 -4.86 -2.78 -7.24
N THR A 169 -4.87 -1.50 -7.43
CA THR A 169 -6.04 -0.75 -7.89
C THR A 169 -5.93 -0.50 -9.39
N ARG A 170 -7.00 -0.84 -10.12
CA ARG A 170 -7.17 -0.46 -11.52
C ARG A 170 -7.81 0.92 -11.55
N PHE A 171 -7.19 1.86 -12.26
CA PHE A 171 -7.75 3.17 -12.59
C PHE A 171 -8.18 3.17 -14.06
N ASP A 172 -9.38 3.71 -14.32
CA ASP A 172 -9.98 3.76 -15.67
C ASP A 172 -9.29 4.77 -16.58
N GLN A 173 -8.51 5.65 -16.01
CA GLN A 173 -7.74 6.68 -16.70
C GLN A 173 -6.25 6.62 -16.33
N ARG A 174 -5.44 7.37 -17.07
CA ARG A 174 -4.04 7.58 -16.73
C ARG A 174 -3.91 8.57 -15.60
N ILE A 175 -3.12 8.21 -14.60
CA ILE A 175 -2.82 9.01 -13.42
C ILE A 175 -1.35 9.43 -13.51
N GLU A 176 -1.10 10.72 -13.59
CA GLU A 176 0.26 11.28 -13.75
C GLU A 176 0.69 12.14 -12.55
N THR A 177 -0.29 12.62 -11.78
CA THR A 177 -0.05 13.49 -10.62
C THR A 177 -0.86 13.02 -9.41
N ARG A 178 -0.38 13.40 -8.21
CA ARG A 178 -1.10 13.15 -6.94
C ARG A 178 -2.51 13.75 -6.96
N ALA A 179 -2.67 14.93 -7.56
CA ALA A 179 -4.00 15.57 -7.67
C ALA A 179 -4.98 14.73 -8.52
N GLN A 180 -4.50 14.16 -9.64
CA GLN A 180 -5.32 13.24 -10.45
C GLN A 180 -5.63 11.94 -9.70
N LEU A 181 -4.69 11.42 -8.91
CA LEU A 181 -4.90 10.25 -8.05
C LEU A 181 -6.01 10.51 -7.03
N VAL A 182 -5.92 11.65 -6.33
CA VAL A 182 -6.95 12.11 -5.38
C VAL A 182 -8.30 12.22 -6.07
N GLN A 183 -8.37 12.88 -7.22
CA GLN A 183 -9.61 13.06 -7.97
C GLN A 183 -10.22 11.71 -8.40
N ALA A 184 -9.42 10.78 -8.93
CA ALA A 184 -9.91 9.48 -9.36
C ALA A 184 -10.48 8.66 -8.21
N LEU A 185 -9.84 8.71 -7.03
CA LEU A 185 -10.33 8.09 -5.80
C LEU A 185 -11.64 8.72 -5.31
N GLN A 186 -11.75 10.06 -5.34
CA GLN A 186 -12.97 10.79 -4.94
C GLN A 186 -14.17 10.50 -5.85
N THR A 187 -13.92 10.32 -7.14
CA THR A 187 -14.96 10.09 -8.15
C THR A 187 -15.29 8.62 -8.40
N GLY A 188 -14.60 7.68 -7.72
CA GLY A 188 -14.83 6.26 -7.88
C GLY A 188 -14.35 5.68 -9.22
N MET A 189 -13.45 6.38 -9.93
CA MET A 189 -12.89 5.95 -11.22
C MET A 189 -11.78 4.92 -11.03
N CYS A 190 -12.04 3.95 -10.17
CA CYS A 190 -11.10 2.88 -9.84
C CYS A 190 -11.81 1.65 -9.28
N SER A 191 -11.12 0.51 -9.28
CA SER A 191 -11.59 -0.75 -8.73
C SER A 191 -10.44 -1.63 -8.20
N PRO A 192 -10.68 -2.46 -7.19
CA PRO A 192 -9.69 -3.41 -6.68
C PRO A 192 -9.41 -4.50 -7.74
N GLU A 193 -8.14 -4.87 -7.88
CA GLU A 193 -7.73 -5.93 -8.80
C GLU A 193 -6.71 -6.87 -8.12
N PRO A 194 -7.01 -8.18 -7.98
CA PRO A 194 -6.01 -9.16 -7.59
C PRO A 194 -5.00 -9.33 -8.72
N ALA A 195 -3.71 -9.50 -8.39
CA ALA A 195 -2.74 -9.84 -9.41
C ALA A 195 -3.01 -11.25 -9.94
N ASN A 196 -3.24 -11.37 -11.22
CA ASN A 196 -3.14 -12.64 -11.96
C ASN A 196 -1.66 -12.99 -12.21
N PHE A 197 -0.77 -12.58 -11.30
CA PHE A 197 0.64 -12.81 -11.43
C PHE A 197 0.94 -14.20 -10.87
N ILE A 198 1.25 -15.14 -11.77
CA ILE A 198 1.99 -16.34 -11.42
C ILE A 198 3.44 -15.85 -11.30
N PRO A 199 4.05 -15.76 -10.10
CA PRO A 199 5.45 -15.40 -10.02
C PRO A 199 6.22 -16.41 -10.85
N ALA A 200 6.97 -15.94 -11.84
CA ALA A 200 7.93 -16.82 -12.53
C ALA A 200 8.74 -17.52 -11.43
N PRO A 201 8.91 -18.84 -11.47
CA PRO A 201 9.76 -19.53 -10.52
C PRO A 201 11.08 -18.78 -10.49
N ALA A 202 11.54 -18.40 -9.29
CA ALA A 202 12.81 -17.74 -9.13
C ALA A 202 13.84 -18.56 -9.93
N ALA A 203 14.42 -17.94 -10.96
CA ALA A 203 15.47 -18.60 -11.72
C ALA A 203 16.55 -18.91 -10.69
N ILE A 204 16.66 -20.18 -10.32
CA ILE A 204 17.77 -20.71 -9.51
C ILE A 204 18.96 -20.55 -10.43
N GLY A 205 19.61 -19.39 -10.34
CA GLY A 205 20.88 -19.16 -11.00
C GLY A 205 21.89 -20.17 -10.44
N HIS A 206 22.20 -21.17 -11.24
CA HIS A 206 23.33 -22.03 -11.01
C HIS A 206 24.62 -21.19 -11.07
N TRP A 207 24.97 -20.58 -9.94
CA TRP A 207 26.32 -20.10 -9.69
C TRP A 207 26.99 -21.10 -8.75
N PHE A 208 27.25 -22.35 -9.26
CA PHE A 208 28.27 -23.21 -8.70
C PHE A 208 29.58 -22.93 -9.43
N THR A 209 30.29 -21.89 -9.01
CA THR A 209 31.74 -21.91 -9.12
C THR A 209 32.28 -22.57 -7.87
N ARG A 210 32.97 -23.69 -8.08
CA ARG A 210 33.70 -24.47 -7.10
C ARG A 210 34.70 -23.58 -6.37
N VAL A 211 34.51 -23.38 -5.05
CA VAL A 211 35.57 -22.91 -4.15
C VAL A 211 35.67 -23.93 -3.03
N GLU A 212 36.89 -24.44 -2.90
CA GLU A 212 37.28 -25.47 -1.95
C GLU A 212 37.07 -25.06 -0.49
N LEU A 213 36.77 -26.06 0.30
CA LEU A 213 36.49 -26.03 1.74
C LEU A 213 37.68 -25.49 2.55
N SER A 214 37.42 -24.54 3.42
CA SER A 214 38.06 -24.50 4.74
C SER A 214 37.03 -24.12 5.80
N HIS A 215 37.01 -24.91 6.86
CA HIS A 215 36.09 -24.95 7.97
C HIS A 215 35.88 -23.60 8.68
N ARG A 216 34.62 -23.18 8.90
CA ARG A 216 34.00 -22.90 10.22
C ARG A 216 32.60 -22.35 10.00
N GLY A 217 31.63 -23.00 10.65
CA GLY A 217 30.21 -22.80 10.46
C GLY A 217 29.67 -21.45 10.95
N VAL A 218 28.69 -20.95 10.20
CA VAL A 218 27.48 -20.33 10.70
C VAL A 218 26.43 -20.43 9.59
N THR A 219 25.40 -21.23 9.80
CA THR A 219 24.24 -21.33 8.92
C THR A 219 23.38 -20.09 9.08
N ARG A 220 23.25 -19.26 8.06
CA ARG A 220 22.18 -18.25 7.98
C ARG A 220 21.05 -18.81 7.13
N SER A 221 19.94 -19.11 7.77
CA SER A 221 18.67 -19.47 7.18
C SER A 221 18.12 -18.32 6.35
N ALA A 222 17.61 -18.59 5.15
CA ALA A 222 16.82 -17.66 4.36
C ALA A 222 15.52 -17.36 5.11
N ALA A 223 15.41 -16.16 5.68
CA ALA A 223 14.24 -15.74 6.44
C ALA A 223 13.14 -15.28 5.48
N GLY A 224 12.05 -16.04 5.41
CA GLY A 224 10.76 -15.56 4.89
C GLY A 224 10.22 -14.37 5.70
N CYS A 225 9.30 -13.58 5.14
CA CYS A 225 8.57 -12.55 5.85
C CYS A 225 7.90 -13.14 7.08
N ILE A 226 8.12 -12.54 8.26
CA ILE A 226 7.48 -12.97 9.51
C ILE A 226 6.04 -12.47 9.49
N PRO A 227 5.02 -13.32 9.69
CA PRO A 227 3.66 -12.84 9.87
C PRO A 227 3.57 -12.04 11.17
N VAL A 228 3.04 -10.82 11.09
CA VAL A 228 2.72 -9.99 12.25
C VAL A 228 1.57 -10.67 13.01
N ARG A 229 1.79 -10.90 14.30
CA ARG A 229 0.73 -11.34 15.23
C ARG A 229 -0.22 -10.21 15.55
#